data_b8edc3ca2fc2369a09d3e32c58898d04
#
_entry.id   b8edc3ca2fc2369a09d3e32c58898d04
#
_cell.length_a   1.000
_cell.length_b   1.000
_cell.length_c   1.000
_cell.angle_alpha   90.00
_cell.angle_beta   90.00
_cell.angle_gamma   90.00
#
_symmetry.space_group_name_H-M   'P 1'
#
loop_
_entity.id
_entity.type
_entity.pdbx_description
1 polymer ?
#
loop_
_entity_poly.entity_id
_entity_poly.type
_entity_poly.pdbx_seq_one_letter_code
_entity_poly.pdbx_strand_id
1 'polypeptide(L)'
;MTMTDPVADMLTRLRNANSAYHDTVSMPYSKLKARVADILKAEGFIAGWKEEDAEVGKKLTISLKFGPNRERSIAGVRRISKPGLRVYAKSTNLPHVLGGLGIAILSTSSGLLTDKQAGKKGVGGEVLAYVW
;
A
#
# COMPACT_ATOMS: atom_id res chain seq x y z
N MET A 1 11.26 -20.80 12.80
CA MET A 1 10.40 -20.40 11.67
C MET A 1 10.33 -18.89 11.59
N THR A 2 10.64 -18.33 10.46
CA THR A 2 10.54 -16.90 10.26
C THR A 2 9.12 -16.55 9.80
N MET A 3 8.52 -15.56 10.45
CA MET A 3 7.25 -15.03 10.00
C MET A 3 7.51 -14.15 8.77
N THR A 4 6.73 -14.33 7.73
CA THR A 4 6.84 -13.53 6.52
C THR A 4 5.74 -12.48 6.50
N ASP A 5 6.07 -11.27 6.05
CA ASP A 5 5.11 -10.19 5.88
C ASP A 5 5.29 -9.59 4.48
N PRO A 6 4.58 -10.15 3.48
CA PRO A 6 4.70 -9.65 2.10
C PRO A 6 4.31 -8.19 1.94
N VAL A 7 3.37 -7.71 2.74
CA VAL A 7 2.96 -6.29 2.69
C VAL A 7 4.08 -5.40 3.21
N ALA A 8 4.71 -5.78 4.33
CA ALA A 8 5.84 -5.01 4.87
C ALA A 8 7.00 -4.98 3.89
N ASP A 9 7.30 -6.11 3.24
CA ASP A 9 8.34 -6.18 2.21
C ASP A 9 8.03 -5.24 1.04
N MET A 10 6.79 -5.26 0.55
CA MET A 10 6.34 -4.36 -0.52
C MET A 10 6.52 -2.89 -0.14
N LEU A 11 6.07 -2.51 1.06
CA LEU A 11 6.16 -1.12 1.53
C LEU A 11 7.61 -0.69 1.69
N THR A 12 8.49 -1.58 2.17
CA THR A 12 9.91 -1.28 2.30
C THR A 12 10.56 -1.09 0.94
N ARG A 13 10.25 -1.94 -0.03
CA ARG A 13 10.76 -1.81 -1.40
C ARG A 13 10.31 -0.50 -2.03
N LEU A 14 9.02 -0.14 -1.85
CA LEU A 14 8.48 1.13 -2.35
C LEU A 14 9.18 2.32 -1.72
N ARG A 15 9.33 2.31 -0.40
CA ARG A 15 9.99 3.39 0.32
C ARG A 15 11.44 3.58 -0.14
N ASN A 16 12.19 2.48 -0.25
CA ASN A 16 13.59 2.53 -0.67
C ASN A 16 13.74 3.01 -2.11
N ALA A 17 12.93 2.50 -3.02
CA ALA A 17 12.95 2.92 -4.42
C ALA A 17 12.55 4.39 -4.58
N ASN A 18 11.54 4.83 -3.83
CA ASN A 18 11.09 6.22 -3.83
C ASN A 18 12.20 7.16 -3.31
N SER A 19 12.89 6.77 -2.23
CA SER A 19 13.98 7.56 -1.66
C SER A 19 15.17 7.64 -2.60
N ALA A 20 15.44 6.59 -3.36
CA ALA A 20 16.57 6.52 -4.30
C ALA A 20 16.21 7.08 -5.70
N TYR A 21 15.01 7.59 -5.88
CA TYR A 21 14.50 8.11 -7.17
C TYR A 21 14.54 7.08 -8.29
N HIS A 22 14.26 5.81 -7.99
CA HIS A 22 14.12 4.79 -9.02
C HIS A 22 12.80 5.00 -9.76
N ASP A 23 12.79 4.76 -11.07
CA ASP A 23 11.57 4.88 -11.88
C ASP A 23 10.61 3.73 -11.62
N THR A 24 11.14 2.55 -11.35
CA THR A 24 10.35 1.34 -11.12
C THR A 24 10.91 0.53 -9.96
N VAL A 25 10.04 -0.33 -9.42
CA VAL A 25 10.43 -1.33 -8.42
C VAL A 25 9.68 -2.63 -8.72
N SER A 26 10.37 -3.75 -8.59
CA SER A 26 9.80 -5.07 -8.86
C SER A 26 9.81 -5.94 -7.62
N MET A 27 8.85 -6.85 -7.54
CA MET A 27 8.71 -7.79 -6.43
C MET A 27 7.91 -9.00 -6.91
N PRO A 28 7.97 -10.13 -6.19
CA PRO A 28 7.12 -11.27 -6.53
C PRO A 28 5.65 -10.87 -6.52
N TYR A 29 4.90 -11.33 -7.54
CA TYR A 29 3.48 -10.99 -7.67
C TYR A 29 2.64 -11.72 -6.62
N SER A 30 1.62 -11.02 -6.10
CA SER A 30 0.50 -11.63 -5.39
C SER A 30 -0.74 -10.77 -5.58
N LYS A 31 -1.91 -11.39 -5.43
CA LYS A 31 -3.18 -10.65 -5.56
C LYS A 31 -3.28 -9.54 -4.53
N LEU A 32 -2.83 -9.80 -3.30
CA LEU A 32 -2.86 -8.80 -2.23
C LEU A 32 -2.02 -7.59 -2.59
N LYS A 33 -0.79 -7.81 -3.05
CA LYS A 33 0.10 -6.71 -3.47
C LYS A 33 -0.48 -5.93 -4.63
N ALA A 34 -1.10 -6.62 -5.60
CA ALA A 34 -1.75 -5.96 -6.73
C ALA A 34 -2.90 -5.07 -6.26
N ARG A 35 -3.69 -5.51 -5.29
CA ARG A 35 -4.77 -4.71 -4.73
C ARG A 35 -4.25 -3.48 -3.99
N VAL A 36 -3.16 -3.62 -3.24
CA VAL A 36 -2.50 -2.48 -2.59
C VAL A 36 -2.02 -1.50 -3.66
N ALA A 37 -1.41 -1.99 -4.74
CA ALA A 37 -0.95 -1.16 -5.85
C ALA A 37 -2.11 -0.42 -6.53
N ASP A 38 -3.27 -1.07 -6.70
CA ASP A 38 -4.47 -0.42 -7.25
C ASP A 38 -4.90 0.78 -6.40
N ILE A 39 -4.89 0.61 -5.09
CA ILE A 39 -5.25 1.71 -4.16
C ILE A 39 -4.23 2.84 -4.27
N LEU A 40 -2.95 2.54 -4.28
CA LEU A 40 -1.90 3.55 -4.40
C LEU A 40 -1.99 4.32 -5.71
N LYS A 41 -2.32 3.63 -6.80
CA LYS A 41 -2.53 4.28 -8.10
C LYS A 41 -3.75 5.20 -8.07
N ALA A 42 -4.87 4.72 -7.55
CA ALA A 42 -6.11 5.49 -7.47
C ALA A 42 -5.94 6.75 -6.63
N GLU A 43 -5.11 6.68 -5.58
CA GLU A 43 -4.85 7.82 -4.69
C GLU A 43 -3.70 8.71 -5.17
N GLY A 44 -3.06 8.37 -6.29
CA GLY A 44 -2.03 9.21 -6.90
C GLY A 44 -0.63 9.06 -6.32
N PHE A 45 -0.38 8.00 -5.53
CA PHE A 45 0.95 7.76 -4.96
C PHE A 45 1.91 7.09 -5.92
N ILE A 46 1.40 6.34 -6.91
CA ILE A 46 2.21 5.72 -7.95
C ILE A 46 1.60 6.02 -9.32
N ALA A 47 2.42 5.90 -10.37
CA ALA A 47 1.93 6.11 -11.74
C ALA A 47 1.12 4.91 -12.23
N GLY A 48 1.53 3.70 -11.89
CA GLY A 48 0.84 2.48 -12.28
C GLY A 48 1.61 1.24 -11.89
N TRP A 49 1.10 0.09 -12.30
CA TRP A 49 1.76 -1.18 -12.08
C TRP A 49 1.39 -2.15 -13.19
N LYS A 50 2.20 -3.20 -13.36
CA LYS A 50 1.91 -4.27 -14.31
C LYS A 50 2.43 -5.60 -13.77
N GLU A 51 1.82 -6.68 -14.28
CA GLU A 51 2.27 -8.03 -14.01
C GLU A 51 3.16 -8.47 -15.18
N GLU A 52 4.35 -8.97 -14.87
CA GLU A 52 5.30 -9.42 -15.87
C GLU A 52 5.78 -10.83 -15.58
N ASP A 53 6.24 -11.53 -16.61
CA ASP A 53 6.84 -12.85 -16.42
C ASP A 53 8.22 -12.70 -15.76
N ALA A 54 8.51 -13.59 -14.82
CA ALA A 54 9.81 -13.69 -14.17
C ALA A 54 10.40 -15.07 -14.49
N GLU A 55 11.66 -15.30 -14.11
CA GLU A 55 12.27 -16.61 -14.27
C GLU A 55 11.46 -17.69 -13.59
N VAL A 56 10.93 -17.39 -12.41
CA VAL A 56 10.03 -18.28 -11.67
C VAL A 56 8.77 -17.49 -11.33
N GLY A 57 7.62 -17.90 -11.93
CA GLY A 57 6.33 -17.28 -11.67
C GLY A 57 6.18 -15.91 -12.30
N LYS A 58 5.49 -15.01 -11.60
CA LYS A 58 5.19 -13.65 -12.07
C LYS A 58 5.80 -12.63 -11.12
N LYS A 59 6.14 -11.46 -11.65
CA LYS A 59 6.57 -10.32 -10.83
C LYS A 59 5.61 -9.16 -11.02
N LEU A 60 5.48 -8.38 -9.96
CA LEU A 60 4.74 -7.13 -9.95
C LEU A 60 5.75 -6.00 -10.13
N THR A 61 5.58 -5.21 -11.17
CA THR A 61 6.45 -4.04 -11.43
C THR A 61 5.63 -2.78 -11.24
N ILE A 62 6.07 -1.92 -10.32
CA ILE A 62 5.39 -0.68 -9.99
C ILE A 62 6.18 0.48 -10.60
N SER A 63 5.49 1.35 -11.32
CA SER A 63 6.05 2.59 -11.86
C SER A 63 5.83 3.69 -10.84
N LEU A 64 6.91 4.26 -10.34
CA LEU A 64 6.86 5.31 -9.32
C LEU A 64 6.52 6.65 -9.98
N LYS A 65 6.06 7.58 -9.16
CA LYS A 65 5.62 8.91 -9.60
C LYS A 65 6.39 9.97 -8.86
N PHE A 66 6.90 10.96 -9.60
CA PHE A 66 7.59 12.11 -9.03
C PHE A 66 7.01 13.39 -9.63
N GLY A 67 7.04 14.47 -8.86
CA GLY A 67 6.59 15.77 -9.35
C GLY A 67 7.59 16.43 -10.30
N PRO A 68 7.23 17.59 -10.88
CA PRO A 68 8.08 18.29 -11.86
C PRO A 68 9.47 18.64 -11.35
N ASN A 69 9.61 18.91 -10.05
CA ASN A 69 10.88 19.23 -9.42
C ASN A 69 11.44 18.02 -8.64
N ARG A 70 11.10 16.80 -9.09
CA ARG A 70 11.47 15.54 -8.46
C ARG A 70 10.95 15.40 -7.03
N GLU A 71 9.80 16.04 -6.72
CA GLU A 71 9.15 15.81 -5.44
C GLU A 71 8.65 14.37 -5.37
N ARG A 72 8.90 13.72 -4.25
CA ARG A 72 8.41 12.36 -4.01
C ARG A 72 6.90 12.38 -3.78
N SER A 73 6.18 11.49 -4.48
CA SER A 73 4.74 11.34 -4.27
C SER A 73 4.43 10.59 -2.96
N ILE A 74 5.37 9.79 -2.49
CA ILE A 74 5.25 9.08 -1.21
C ILE A 74 6.21 9.74 -0.23
N ALA A 75 5.67 10.40 0.81
CA ALA A 75 6.49 10.98 1.87
C ALA A 75 6.86 9.94 2.93
N GLY A 76 5.95 9.00 3.19
CA GLY A 76 6.23 7.93 4.14
C GLY A 76 5.24 6.79 4.04
N VAL A 77 5.62 5.64 4.58
CA VAL A 77 4.78 4.46 4.69
C VAL A 77 5.01 3.85 6.07
N ARG A 78 3.96 3.25 6.63
CA ARG A 78 4.05 2.58 7.92
C ARG A 78 3.17 1.34 7.92
N ARG A 79 3.77 0.18 8.22
CA ARG A 79 3.03 -1.06 8.44
C ARG A 79 2.38 -0.98 9.82
N ILE A 80 1.06 -1.19 9.88
CA ILE A 80 0.30 -1.08 11.14
C ILE A 80 0.01 -2.47 11.71
N SER A 81 -0.84 -3.25 11.02
CA SER A 81 -1.14 -4.63 11.45
C SER A 81 -0.01 -5.54 10.99
N LYS A 82 0.49 -6.36 11.90
CA LYS A 82 1.63 -7.26 11.64
C LYS A 82 1.23 -8.69 11.95
N PRO A 83 1.89 -9.70 11.38
CA PRO A 83 1.55 -11.10 11.68
C PRO A 83 1.53 -11.43 13.17
N GLY A 84 2.42 -10.83 13.97
CA GLY A 84 2.47 -11.05 15.41
C GLY A 84 1.62 -10.11 16.24
N LEU A 85 1.03 -9.08 15.61
CA LEU A 85 0.23 -8.06 16.30
C LEU A 85 -0.78 -7.46 15.34
N ARG A 86 -1.97 -8.04 15.28
CA ARG A 86 -3.03 -7.58 14.39
C ARG A 86 -3.72 -6.34 14.95
N VAL A 87 -4.02 -5.38 14.08
CA VAL A 87 -4.68 -4.12 14.45
C VAL A 87 -5.95 -3.98 13.61
N TYR A 88 -7.08 -3.77 14.28
CA TYR A 88 -8.39 -3.63 13.63
C TYR A 88 -9.00 -2.28 14.00
N ALA A 89 -9.88 -1.78 13.14
CA ALA A 89 -10.65 -0.56 13.39
C ALA A 89 -12.11 -0.80 13.05
N LYS A 90 -13.00 -0.24 13.89
CA LYS A 90 -14.45 -0.28 13.65
C LYS A 90 -14.83 0.83 12.66
N SER A 91 -15.95 0.66 11.96
CA SER A 91 -16.47 1.66 11.03
C SER A 91 -16.71 3.02 11.68
N THR A 92 -16.96 3.04 12.99
CA THR A 92 -17.22 4.27 13.75
C THR A 92 -15.94 4.96 14.23
N ASN A 93 -14.79 4.30 14.09
CA ASN A 93 -13.52 4.82 14.62
C ASN A 93 -12.37 4.49 13.67
N LEU A 94 -12.51 4.89 12.41
CA LEU A 94 -11.48 4.66 11.40
C LEU A 94 -10.33 5.64 11.57
N PRO A 95 -9.09 5.20 11.37
CA PRO A 95 -7.94 6.10 11.45
C PRO A 95 -7.90 7.07 10.28
N HIS A 96 -7.42 8.27 10.53
CA HIS A 96 -7.17 9.28 9.51
C HIS A 96 -5.70 9.67 9.57
N VAL A 97 -5.02 9.59 8.42
CA VAL A 97 -3.58 9.86 8.35
C VAL A 97 -3.37 11.31 7.95
N LEU A 98 -2.61 12.04 8.76
CA LEU A 98 -2.30 13.47 8.54
C LEU A 98 -3.55 14.31 8.24
N GLY A 99 -4.60 14.12 9.04
CA GLY A 99 -5.85 14.88 8.87
C GLY A 99 -6.56 14.64 7.55
N GLY A 100 -6.33 13.49 6.92
CA GLY A 100 -6.95 13.12 5.65
C GLY A 100 -6.07 13.35 4.43
N LEU A 101 -4.86 13.86 4.60
CA LEU A 101 -3.92 14.05 3.48
C LEU A 101 -3.29 12.73 3.04
N GLY A 102 -3.10 11.80 3.98
CA GLY A 102 -2.65 10.45 3.68
C GLY A 102 -3.83 9.49 3.67
N ILE A 103 -3.52 8.20 3.52
CA ILE A 103 -4.53 7.14 3.52
C ILE A 103 -4.16 6.03 4.50
N ALA A 104 -5.18 5.38 5.05
CA ALA A 104 -5.05 4.09 5.69
C ALA A 104 -5.59 3.04 4.73
N ILE A 105 -4.89 1.92 4.58
CA ILE A 105 -5.33 0.80 3.74
C ILE A 105 -5.89 -0.25 4.69
N LEU A 106 -7.17 -0.60 4.49
CA LEU A 106 -7.88 -1.55 5.33
C LEU A 106 -8.27 -2.78 4.54
N SER A 107 -8.16 -3.95 5.19
CA SER A 107 -8.71 -5.20 4.67
C SER A 107 -10.10 -5.40 5.30
N THR A 108 -11.13 -5.33 4.48
CA THR A 108 -12.52 -5.40 4.93
C THR A 108 -13.23 -6.58 4.28
N SER A 109 -14.46 -6.86 4.72
CA SER A 109 -15.32 -7.85 4.07
C SER A 109 -15.64 -7.50 2.61
N SER A 110 -15.50 -6.23 2.25
CA SER A 110 -15.73 -5.74 0.88
C SER A 110 -14.42 -5.61 0.08
N GLY A 111 -13.33 -6.22 0.56
CA GLY A 111 -12.01 -6.15 -0.07
C GLY A 111 -11.12 -5.08 0.56
N LEU A 112 -10.04 -4.74 -0.11
CA LEU A 112 -9.14 -3.67 0.35
C LEU A 112 -9.76 -2.32 0.04
N LEU A 113 -9.80 -1.46 1.05
CA LEU A 113 -10.38 -0.11 0.94
C LEU A 113 -9.47 0.89 1.63
N THR A 114 -9.60 2.16 1.25
CA THR A 114 -9.03 3.26 2.03
C THR A 114 -9.95 3.57 3.20
N ASP A 115 -9.45 4.34 4.17
CA ASP A 115 -10.26 4.81 5.30
C ASP A 115 -11.51 5.57 4.82
N LYS A 116 -11.37 6.39 3.78
CA LYS A 116 -12.50 7.15 3.22
C LYS A 116 -13.55 6.23 2.59
N GLN A 117 -13.11 5.24 1.82
CA GLN A 117 -14.01 4.28 1.19
C GLN A 117 -14.72 3.41 2.22
N ALA A 118 -13.99 2.97 3.25
CA ALA A 118 -14.56 2.17 4.33
C ALA A 118 -15.59 2.99 5.11
N GLY A 119 -15.33 4.27 5.35
CA GLY A 119 -16.25 5.17 6.02
C GLY A 119 -17.55 5.34 5.21
N LYS A 120 -17.46 5.50 3.91
CA LYS A 120 -18.64 5.61 3.04
C LYS A 120 -19.47 4.33 3.03
N LYS A 121 -18.83 3.17 3.07
CA LYS A 121 -19.54 1.89 3.10
C LYS A 121 -20.00 1.49 4.50
N GLY A 122 -19.54 2.18 5.54
CA GLY A 122 -19.87 1.86 6.90
C GLY A 122 -19.27 0.55 7.39
N VAL A 123 -18.10 0.18 6.92
CA VAL A 123 -17.42 -1.06 7.29
C VAL A 123 -16.08 -0.77 7.98
N GLY A 124 -15.69 -1.65 8.88
CA GLY A 124 -14.36 -1.64 9.48
C GLY A 124 -13.56 -2.84 9.03
N GLY A 125 -12.34 -2.96 9.49
CA GLY A 125 -11.50 -4.08 9.13
C GLY A 125 -10.10 -4.00 9.72
N GLU A 126 -9.21 -4.83 9.21
CA GLU A 126 -7.81 -4.84 9.62
C GLU A 126 -7.09 -3.66 8.98
N VAL A 127 -6.41 -2.88 9.81
CA VAL A 127 -5.62 -1.73 9.33
C VAL A 127 -4.26 -2.23 8.89
N LEU A 128 -4.05 -2.35 7.58
CA LEU A 128 -2.82 -2.90 7.03
C LEU A 128 -1.65 -1.92 7.13
N ALA A 129 -1.85 -0.70 6.66
CA ALA A 129 -0.76 0.28 6.55
C ALA A 129 -1.28 1.70 6.45
N TYR A 130 -0.40 2.65 6.74
CA TYR A 130 -0.59 4.06 6.43
C TYR A 130 0.36 4.46 5.32
N VAL A 131 -0.11 5.32 4.40
CA VAL A 131 0.71 5.89 3.32
C VAL A 131 0.38 7.38 3.23
N TRP A 132 1.43 8.20 3.14
CA TRP A 132 1.25 9.65 3.01
C TRP A 132 2.34 10.31 2.20
#